data_8c6ec335cf5b7052eed1be432ee248c0
#
_entry.id   8c6ec335cf5b7052eed1be432ee248c0
#
_cell.length_a   1.000
_cell.length_b   1.000
_cell.length_c   1.000
_cell.angle_alpha   90.00
_cell.angle_beta   90.00
_cell.angle_gamma   90.00
#
_symmetry.space_group_name_H-M   'P 1'
#
loop_
_entity.id
_entity.type
_entity.pdbx_description
1 polymer ?
#
loop_
_entity_poly.entity_id
_entity_poly.type
_entity_poly.pdbx_seq_one_letter_code
_entity_poly.pdbx_strand_id
1 'polypeptide(L)'
;MEFTAEQIAGLLQGEVDGNPSASVNGLAKIEEGNEGSLSFLSNPKYEDFIYTTGSSICIVNKTFSPSKALPTTLTLIRVDDAYACFAKLLEIYNSMNRKEPEIEQPSFIHQSATIGSDPYVGAFAYIGKHVKIGNNVQIYPNVVLGDNVQIGDNTILFANVSIYADCQIGNNVTIHSGTVIGSDGFGY
;
A
#
# COMPACT_ATOMS: atom_id res chain seq x y z
N MET A 1 -7.55 -9.05 -8.30
CA MET A 1 -8.46 -9.62 -7.27
C MET A 1 -9.71 -8.77 -7.29
N GLU A 2 -10.89 -9.35 -7.14
CA GLU A 2 -12.17 -8.64 -7.25
C GLU A 2 -12.90 -8.73 -5.91
N PHE A 3 -13.49 -7.63 -5.45
CA PHE A 3 -14.21 -7.57 -4.18
C PHE A 3 -15.61 -7.02 -4.41
N THR A 4 -16.60 -7.60 -3.74
CA THR A 4 -17.97 -7.09 -3.78
C THR A 4 -18.21 -5.98 -2.75
N ALA A 5 -19.24 -5.17 -2.96
CA ALA A 5 -19.66 -4.13 -2.02
C ALA A 5 -19.95 -4.71 -0.62
N GLU A 6 -20.58 -5.89 -0.56
CA GLU A 6 -20.84 -6.58 0.71
C GLU A 6 -19.56 -6.97 1.44
N GLN A 7 -18.56 -7.50 0.73
CA GLN A 7 -17.27 -7.86 1.30
C GLN A 7 -16.52 -6.63 1.85
N ILE A 8 -16.49 -5.55 1.06
CA ILE A 8 -15.85 -4.30 1.48
C ILE A 8 -16.57 -3.69 2.67
N ALA A 9 -17.89 -3.63 2.65
CA ALA A 9 -18.69 -3.14 3.77
C ALA A 9 -18.42 -3.95 5.04
N GLY A 10 -18.33 -5.28 4.94
CA GLY A 10 -17.97 -6.15 6.07
C GLY A 10 -16.59 -5.84 6.65
N LEU A 11 -15.57 -5.62 5.80
CA LEU A 11 -14.22 -5.24 6.23
C LEU A 11 -14.16 -3.87 6.94
N LEU A 12 -15.03 -2.94 6.52
CA LEU A 12 -15.06 -1.57 7.01
C LEU A 12 -16.09 -1.34 8.12
N GLN A 13 -16.88 -2.35 8.47
CA GLN A 13 -18.04 -2.22 9.37
C GLN A 13 -19.03 -1.15 8.88
N GLY A 14 -19.22 -1.10 7.56
CA GLY A 14 -20.09 -0.17 6.86
C GLY A 14 -21.40 -0.82 6.42
N GLU A 15 -22.30 0.00 5.87
CA GLU A 15 -23.60 -0.40 5.34
C GLU A 15 -23.62 -0.19 3.84
N VAL A 16 -24.14 -1.20 3.09
CA VAL A 16 -24.31 -1.09 1.64
C VAL A 16 -25.61 -0.37 1.33
N ASP A 17 -25.54 0.68 0.53
CA ASP A 17 -26.67 1.43 -0.02
C ASP A 17 -26.61 1.33 -1.55
N GLY A 18 -27.34 0.36 -2.11
CA GLY A 18 -27.34 -0.01 -3.53
C GLY A 18 -27.20 -1.51 -3.76
N ASN A 19 -26.41 -1.91 -4.75
CA ASN A 19 -26.22 -3.31 -5.13
C ASN A 19 -25.11 -3.99 -4.32
N PRO A 20 -25.41 -4.94 -3.40
CA PRO A 20 -24.37 -5.61 -2.59
C PRO A 20 -23.41 -6.49 -3.42
N SER A 21 -23.84 -6.89 -4.62
CA SER A 21 -23.01 -7.68 -5.55
C SER A 21 -22.22 -6.82 -6.53
N ALA A 22 -22.30 -5.49 -6.44
CA ALA A 22 -21.42 -4.62 -7.24
C ALA A 22 -19.97 -4.94 -6.93
N SER A 23 -19.14 -5.14 -7.95
CA SER A 23 -17.77 -5.59 -7.78
C SER A 23 -16.74 -4.57 -8.27
N VAL A 24 -15.57 -4.58 -7.66
CA VAL A 24 -14.45 -3.70 -8.01
C VAL A 24 -13.14 -4.48 -7.99
N ASN A 25 -12.23 -4.09 -8.87
CA ASN A 25 -10.89 -4.67 -8.99
C ASN A 25 -9.77 -3.64 -8.89
N GLY A 26 -10.09 -2.35 -8.71
CA GLY A 26 -9.12 -1.27 -8.61
C GLY A 26 -9.63 -0.09 -7.80
N LEU A 27 -8.70 0.79 -7.46
CA LEU A 27 -8.96 2.05 -6.76
C LEU A 27 -8.82 3.20 -7.75
N ALA A 28 -9.69 4.20 -7.66
CA ALA A 28 -9.61 5.41 -8.47
C ALA A 28 -10.02 6.65 -7.67
N LYS A 29 -9.51 7.80 -8.07
CA LYS A 29 -10.08 9.07 -7.60
C LYS A 29 -11.51 9.19 -8.11
N ILE A 30 -12.36 9.89 -7.34
CA ILE A 30 -13.79 9.99 -7.66
C ILE A 30 -14.04 10.65 -9.02
N GLU A 31 -13.19 11.59 -9.42
CA GLU A 31 -13.25 12.28 -10.73
C GLU A 31 -12.77 11.42 -11.90
N GLU A 32 -11.98 10.37 -11.63
CA GLU A 32 -11.37 9.49 -12.63
C GLU A 32 -12.00 8.08 -12.63
N GLY A 33 -13.01 7.87 -11.79
CA GLY A 33 -13.64 6.56 -11.58
C GLY A 33 -14.31 6.02 -12.82
N ASN A 34 -14.09 4.74 -13.08
CA ASN A 34 -14.68 3.96 -14.16
C ASN A 34 -15.37 2.70 -13.60
N GLU A 35 -16.12 1.98 -14.43
CA GLU A 35 -16.68 0.69 -14.07
C GLU A 35 -15.60 -0.25 -13.51
N GLY A 36 -15.89 -0.92 -12.40
CA GLY A 36 -14.95 -1.79 -11.68
C GLY A 36 -14.02 -1.04 -10.73
N SER A 37 -14.15 0.28 -10.58
CA SER A 37 -13.35 1.03 -9.60
C SER A 37 -14.11 1.33 -8.31
N LEU A 38 -13.35 1.34 -7.21
CA LEU A 38 -13.74 1.84 -5.90
C LEU A 38 -13.18 3.26 -5.71
N SER A 39 -14.06 4.18 -5.37
CA SER A 39 -13.70 5.56 -5.00
C SER A 39 -14.14 5.89 -3.59
N PHE A 40 -13.79 7.07 -3.09
CA PHE A 40 -14.30 7.57 -1.80
C PHE A 40 -14.58 9.07 -1.87
N LEU A 41 -15.52 9.51 -1.03
CA LEU A 41 -15.84 10.91 -0.83
C LEU A 41 -15.84 11.22 0.67
N SER A 42 -14.81 11.93 1.13
CA SER A 42 -14.71 12.42 2.50
C SER A 42 -14.73 13.94 2.59
N ASN A 43 -14.25 14.63 1.55
CA ASN A 43 -14.18 16.09 1.52
C ASN A 43 -15.33 16.64 0.66
N PRO A 44 -16.21 17.48 1.23
CA PRO A 44 -17.35 18.08 0.52
C PRO A 44 -16.98 18.84 -0.76
N LYS A 45 -15.75 19.34 -0.88
CA LYS A 45 -15.29 20.02 -2.11
C LYS A 45 -15.32 19.14 -3.35
N TYR A 46 -15.30 17.82 -3.18
CA TYR A 46 -15.35 16.85 -4.27
C TYR A 46 -16.75 16.25 -4.46
N GLU A 47 -17.78 16.78 -3.76
CA GLU A 47 -19.14 16.25 -3.85
C GLU A 47 -19.70 16.28 -5.26
N ASP A 48 -19.41 17.32 -6.04
CA ASP A 48 -19.94 17.40 -7.41
C ASP A 48 -19.51 16.22 -8.30
N PHE A 49 -18.37 15.61 -8.03
CA PHE A 49 -17.89 14.46 -8.81
C PHE A 49 -18.66 13.17 -8.55
N ILE A 50 -19.31 13.00 -7.39
CA ILE A 50 -20.10 11.78 -7.10
C ILE A 50 -21.29 11.65 -8.04
N TYR A 51 -21.82 12.76 -8.55
CA TYR A 51 -22.96 12.78 -9.45
C TYR A 51 -22.62 12.40 -10.89
N THR A 52 -21.33 12.38 -11.24
CA THR A 52 -20.84 12.10 -12.59
C THR A 52 -19.81 10.97 -12.64
N THR A 53 -19.41 10.42 -11.49
CA THR A 53 -18.41 9.36 -11.43
C THR A 53 -18.89 8.10 -12.16
N GLY A 54 -17.97 7.44 -12.85
CA GLY A 54 -18.17 6.11 -13.43
C GLY A 54 -17.83 4.96 -12.46
N SER A 55 -17.43 5.26 -11.22
CA SER A 55 -17.07 4.23 -10.23
C SER A 55 -18.25 3.32 -9.91
N SER A 56 -17.99 2.03 -9.76
CA SER A 56 -19.03 1.06 -9.36
C SER A 56 -19.37 1.19 -7.87
N ILE A 57 -18.42 1.54 -7.03
CA ILE A 57 -18.60 1.70 -5.58
C ILE A 57 -17.96 3.00 -5.11
N CYS A 58 -18.63 3.72 -4.21
CA CYS A 58 -18.07 4.88 -3.53
C CYS A 58 -18.27 4.78 -2.01
N ILE A 59 -17.18 4.91 -1.25
CA ILE A 59 -17.23 4.98 0.21
C ILE A 59 -17.57 6.42 0.61
N VAL A 60 -18.58 6.58 1.44
CA VAL A 60 -19.07 7.88 1.93
C VAL A 60 -19.29 7.84 3.43
N ASN A 61 -19.27 9.01 4.08
CA ASN A 61 -19.70 9.11 5.48
C ASN A 61 -21.19 8.79 5.61
N LYS A 62 -21.59 8.17 6.72
CA LYS A 62 -23.02 7.91 7.04
C LYS A 62 -23.89 9.17 6.99
N THR A 63 -23.30 10.32 7.32
CA THR A 63 -23.96 11.63 7.28
C THR A 63 -24.14 12.20 5.87
N PHE A 64 -23.53 11.60 4.86
CA PHE A 64 -23.66 12.07 3.49
C PHE A 64 -25.09 11.92 2.99
N SER A 65 -25.66 13.03 2.55
CA SER A 65 -26.99 13.08 1.93
C SER A 65 -26.84 13.74 0.55
N PRO A 66 -27.08 12.99 -0.54
CA PRO A 66 -26.90 13.52 -1.88
C PRO A 66 -27.91 14.65 -2.16
N SER A 67 -27.45 15.76 -2.72
CA SER A 67 -28.29 16.89 -3.12
C SER A 67 -28.92 16.73 -4.51
N LYS A 68 -28.43 15.76 -5.29
CA LYS A 68 -28.91 15.41 -6.65
C LYS A 68 -29.02 13.90 -6.80
N ALA A 69 -29.64 13.44 -7.87
CA ALA A 69 -29.68 12.01 -8.19
C ALA A 69 -28.27 11.48 -8.46
N LEU A 70 -27.96 10.34 -7.87
CA LEU A 70 -26.71 9.61 -8.10
C LEU A 70 -26.79 8.76 -9.37
N PRO A 71 -25.66 8.40 -10.00
CA PRO A 71 -25.63 7.42 -11.07
C PRO A 71 -26.30 6.10 -10.64
N THR A 72 -27.16 5.54 -11.46
CA THR A 72 -27.90 4.30 -11.14
C THR A 72 -27.00 3.08 -11.00
N THR A 73 -25.80 3.14 -11.54
CA THR A 73 -24.77 2.09 -11.46
C THR A 73 -23.90 2.21 -10.20
N LEU A 74 -23.98 3.33 -9.48
CA LEU A 74 -23.17 3.58 -8.30
C LEU A 74 -23.78 2.93 -7.06
N THR A 75 -22.98 2.17 -6.34
CA THR A 75 -23.30 1.65 -5.01
C THR A 75 -22.52 2.42 -3.96
N LEU A 76 -23.17 2.86 -2.90
CA LEU A 76 -22.49 3.51 -1.77
C LEU A 76 -22.16 2.49 -0.68
N ILE A 77 -21.04 2.68 -0.02
CA ILE A 77 -20.73 2.05 1.27
C ILE A 77 -20.66 3.17 2.30
N ARG A 78 -21.61 3.17 3.22
CA ARG A 78 -21.75 4.17 4.28
C ARG A 78 -20.95 3.76 5.51
N VAL A 79 -20.02 4.59 5.92
CA VAL A 79 -19.11 4.36 7.05
C VAL A 79 -19.08 5.57 7.98
N ASP A 80 -18.56 5.41 9.20
CA ASP A 80 -18.45 6.52 10.15
C ASP A 80 -17.41 7.55 9.71
N ASP A 81 -16.28 7.10 9.16
CA ASP A 81 -15.20 7.95 8.60
C ASP A 81 -14.69 7.37 7.28
N ALA A 82 -15.12 7.97 6.17
CA ALA A 82 -14.74 7.52 4.82
C ALA A 82 -13.24 7.66 4.54
N TYR A 83 -12.57 8.66 5.12
CA TYR A 83 -11.13 8.85 4.93
C TYR A 83 -10.32 7.76 5.64
N ALA A 84 -10.61 7.52 6.91
CA ALA A 84 -9.96 6.48 7.70
C ALA A 84 -10.21 5.08 7.11
N CYS A 85 -11.44 4.82 6.67
CA CYS A 85 -11.80 3.56 6.01
C CYS A 85 -11.06 3.36 4.69
N PHE A 86 -10.89 4.40 3.88
CA PHE A 86 -10.12 4.32 2.64
C PHE A 86 -8.63 4.07 2.90
N ALA A 87 -8.05 4.76 3.88
CA ALA A 87 -6.66 4.51 4.31
C ALA A 87 -6.46 3.06 4.74
N LYS A 88 -7.39 2.50 5.52
CA LYS A 88 -7.36 1.08 5.92
C LYS A 88 -7.43 0.12 4.72
N LEU A 89 -8.27 0.43 3.73
CA LEU A 89 -8.34 -0.37 2.49
C LEU A 89 -7.06 -0.32 1.69
N LEU A 90 -6.40 0.84 1.61
CA LEU A 90 -5.08 0.96 0.98
C LEU A 90 -4.03 0.10 1.69
N GLU A 91 -4.04 0.07 3.02
CA GLU A 91 -3.14 -0.81 3.78
C GLU A 91 -3.40 -2.29 3.48
N ILE A 92 -4.68 -2.71 3.47
CA ILE A 92 -5.07 -4.08 3.13
C ILE A 92 -4.64 -4.42 1.70
N TYR A 93 -4.93 -3.55 0.73
CA TYR A 93 -4.55 -3.74 -0.67
C TYR A 93 -3.03 -3.88 -0.84
N ASN A 94 -2.27 -3.02 -0.18
CA ASN A 94 -0.80 -3.09 -0.19
C ASN A 94 -0.29 -4.38 0.47
N SER A 95 -0.93 -4.84 1.56
CA SER A 95 -0.54 -6.09 2.21
C SER A 95 -0.77 -7.31 1.32
N MET A 96 -1.85 -7.31 0.53
CA MET A 96 -2.15 -8.40 -0.41
C MET A 96 -1.17 -8.49 -1.60
N ASN A 97 -0.47 -7.41 -1.90
CA ASN A 97 0.54 -7.35 -2.96
C ASN A 97 1.96 -7.67 -2.45
N ARG A 98 2.12 -7.99 -1.17
CA ARG A 98 3.41 -8.41 -0.63
C ARG A 98 3.80 -9.79 -1.17
N LYS A 99 5.10 -9.98 -1.33
CA LYS A 99 5.68 -11.28 -1.62
C LYS A 99 5.59 -12.18 -0.39
N GLU A 100 5.36 -13.46 -0.60
CA GLU A 100 5.46 -14.45 0.48
C GLU A 100 6.87 -14.47 1.06
N PRO A 101 7.02 -14.76 2.36
CA PRO A 101 8.33 -14.85 3.00
C PRO A 101 9.22 -15.89 2.31
N GLU A 102 10.32 -15.43 1.74
CA GLU A 102 11.28 -16.28 1.03
C GLU A 102 12.64 -15.59 0.93
N ILE A 103 13.71 -16.36 0.86
CA ILE A 103 15.04 -15.88 0.48
C ILE A 103 15.42 -16.53 -0.85
N GLU A 104 15.23 -15.76 -1.92
CA GLU A 104 15.54 -16.22 -3.28
C GLU A 104 17.05 -16.37 -3.49
N GLN A 105 17.42 -17.27 -4.40
CA GLN A 105 18.80 -17.52 -4.77
C GLN A 105 19.05 -17.20 -6.25
N PRO A 106 20.24 -16.70 -6.64
CA PRO A 106 21.36 -16.37 -5.74
C PRO A 106 21.15 -15.02 -5.05
N SER A 107 21.42 -14.98 -3.74
CA SER A 107 21.53 -13.75 -2.94
C SER A 107 22.75 -13.86 -2.05
N PHE A 108 23.33 -12.72 -1.65
CA PHE A 108 24.44 -12.71 -0.70
C PHE A 108 24.00 -12.08 0.63
N ILE A 109 24.06 -12.87 1.69
CA ILE A 109 23.79 -12.42 3.04
C ILE A 109 25.02 -12.72 3.89
N HIS A 110 25.67 -11.67 4.41
CA HIS A 110 26.83 -11.86 5.25
C HIS A 110 26.46 -12.57 6.55
N GLN A 111 27.30 -13.50 7.00
CA GLN A 111 27.05 -14.35 8.20
C GLN A 111 26.80 -13.57 9.49
N SER A 112 27.25 -12.33 9.60
CA SER A 112 27.00 -11.46 10.75
C SER A 112 25.75 -10.61 10.63
N ALA A 113 25.02 -10.69 9.52
CA ALA A 113 23.73 -10.02 9.39
C ALA A 113 22.65 -10.77 10.19
N THR A 114 21.70 -10.02 10.70
CA THR A 114 20.53 -10.57 11.39
C THR A 114 19.27 -10.17 10.66
N ILE A 115 18.37 -11.14 10.46
CA ILE A 115 17.09 -10.95 9.77
C ILE A 115 15.97 -11.43 10.70
N GLY A 116 14.95 -10.60 10.86
CA GLY A 116 13.77 -10.92 11.66
C GLY A 116 12.89 -11.99 11.03
N SER A 117 11.66 -12.13 11.54
CA SER A 117 10.68 -13.10 11.03
C SER A 117 10.07 -12.62 9.71
N ASP A 118 9.61 -13.61 8.90
CA ASP A 118 8.82 -13.41 7.68
C ASP A 118 9.44 -12.44 6.65
N PRO A 119 10.76 -12.55 6.33
CA PRO A 119 11.41 -11.70 5.35
C PRO A 119 11.13 -12.19 3.92
N TYR A 120 11.02 -11.26 2.98
CA TYR A 120 11.27 -11.56 1.57
C TYR A 120 12.60 -10.95 1.16
N VAL A 121 13.50 -11.74 0.62
CA VAL A 121 14.79 -11.30 0.05
C VAL A 121 14.88 -11.80 -1.38
N GLY A 122 14.76 -10.89 -2.32
CA GLY A 122 14.80 -11.18 -3.76
C GLY A 122 16.19 -11.55 -4.25
N ALA A 123 16.21 -12.22 -5.40
CA ALA A 123 17.44 -12.65 -6.04
C ALA A 123 18.43 -11.50 -6.30
N PHE A 124 19.73 -11.81 -6.21
CA PHE A 124 20.84 -10.84 -6.36
C PHE A 124 20.87 -9.72 -5.33
N ALA A 125 20.10 -9.80 -4.25
CA ALA A 125 20.27 -8.88 -3.14
C ALA A 125 21.64 -9.10 -2.47
N TYR A 126 22.29 -7.99 -2.07
CA TYR A 126 23.52 -8.00 -1.29
C TYR A 126 23.26 -7.39 0.09
N ILE A 127 23.50 -8.18 1.13
CA ILE A 127 23.33 -7.78 2.52
C ILE A 127 24.69 -7.86 3.22
N GLY A 128 25.25 -6.70 3.57
CA GLY A 128 26.58 -6.51 4.11
C GLY A 128 26.76 -6.97 5.56
N LYS A 129 27.92 -6.68 6.12
CA LYS A 129 28.30 -7.06 7.50
C LYS A 129 27.44 -6.32 8.52
N HIS A 130 27.05 -7.04 9.58
CA HIS A 130 26.35 -6.47 10.73
C HIS A 130 25.05 -5.73 10.39
N VAL A 131 24.48 -5.97 9.20
CA VAL A 131 23.16 -5.47 8.83
C VAL A 131 22.13 -6.07 9.76
N LYS A 132 21.17 -5.23 10.19
CA LYS A 132 20.04 -5.66 11.01
C LYS A 132 18.75 -5.38 10.26
N ILE A 133 17.99 -6.42 10.00
CA ILE A 133 16.71 -6.35 9.29
C ILE A 133 15.62 -6.78 10.26
N GLY A 134 14.59 -5.94 10.39
CA GLY A 134 13.42 -6.20 11.22
C GLY A 134 12.51 -7.30 10.69
N ASN A 135 11.32 -7.38 11.26
CA ASN A 135 10.32 -8.37 10.89
C ASN A 135 9.53 -7.92 9.66
N ASN A 136 9.05 -8.90 8.86
CA ASN A 136 8.17 -8.65 7.73
C ASN A 136 8.71 -7.59 6.74
N VAL A 137 10.03 -7.59 6.53
CA VAL A 137 10.71 -6.69 5.59
C VAL A 137 10.73 -7.31 4.20
N GLN A 138 10.46 -6.49 3.19
CA GLN A 138 10.50 -6.91 1.79
C GLN A 138 11.67 -6.26 1.07
N ILE A 139 12.64 -7.05 0.70
CA ILE A 139 13.84 -6.65 -0.04
C ILE A 139 13.75 -7.23 -1.44
N TYR A 140 13.47 -6.38 -2.41
CA TYR A 140 13.30 -6.80 -3.80
C TYR A 140 14.65 -7.08 -4.49
N PRO A 141 14.65 -7.69 -5.70
CA PRO A 141 15.89 -8.05 -6.38
C PRO A 141 16.87 -6.90 -6.59
N ASN A 142 18.17 -7.21 -6.55
CA ASN A 142 19.28 -6.27 -6.76
C ASN A 142 19.36 -5.13 -5.71
N VAL A 143 18.74 -5.26 -4.56
CA VAL A 143 18.93 -4.32 -3.46
C VAL A 143 20.32 -4.52 -2.85
N VAL A 144 21.01 -3.42 -2.55
CA VAL A 144 22.33 -3.42 -1.91
C VAL A 144 22.24 -2.72 -0.56
N LEU A 145 22.55 -3.47 0.50
CA LEU A 145 22.67 -2.94 1.86
C LEU A 145 24.14 -2.98 2.27
N GLY A 146 24.73 -1.82 2.48
CA GLY A 146 26.08 -1.66 2.98
C GLY A 146 26.25 -2.14 4.44
N ASP A 147 27.47 -2.15 4.92
CA ASP A 147 27.76 -2.63 6.28
C ASP A 147 27.06 -1.79 7.36
N ASN A 148 26.65 -2.41 8.44
CA ASN A 148 25.98 -1.81 9.62
C ASN A 148 24.62 -1.13 9.34
N VAL A 149 24.02 -1.31 8.17
CA VAL A 149 22.69 -0.78 7.86
C VAL A 149 21.65 -1.41 8.79
N GLN A 150 20.69 -0.59 9.23
CA GLN A 150 19.56 -1.05 10.02
C GLN A 150 18.25 -0.75 9.29
N ILE A 151 17.39 -1.76 9.18
CA ILE A 151 16.08 -1.65 8.53
C ILE A 151 15.01 -2.06 9.56
N GLY A 152 14.07 -1.16 9.79
CA GLY A 152 12.95 -1.40 10.71
C GLY A 152 11.86 -2.31 10.14
N ASP A 153 10.92 -2.71 10.99
CA ASP A 153 9.84 -3.64 10.66
C ASP A 153 8.92 -3.13 9.54
N ASN A 154 8.34 -4.06 8.79
CA ASN A 154 7.36 -3.80 7.72
C ASN A 154 7.85 -2.89 6.58
N THR A 155 9.16 -2.68 6.46
CA THR A 155 9.77 -1.83 5.44
C THR A 155 9.86 -2.55 4.09
N ILE A 156 9.67 -1.80 3.01
CA ILE A 156 9.72 -2.31 1.64
C ILE A 156 10.83 -1.57 0.88
N LEU A 157 11.79 -2.32 0.38
CA LEU A 157 12.86 -1.82 -0.48
C LEU A 157 12.66 -2.39 -1.88
N PHE A 158 12.19 -1.56 -2.81
CA PHE A 158 12.00 -2.00 -4.19
C PHE A 158 13.32 -2.24 -4.93
N ALA A 159 13.23 -2.92 -6.07
CA ALA A 159 14.40 -3.37 -6.82
C ALA A 159 15.40 -2.24 -7.12
N ASN A 160 16.68 -2.57 -7.09
CA ASN A 160 17.80 -1.66 -7.35
C ASN A 160 17.95 -0.49 -6.33
N VAL A 161 17.37 -0.60 -5.15
CA VAL A 161 17.65 0.33 -4.05
C VAL A 161 19.05 0.06 -3.51
N SER A 162 19.82 1.13 -3.25
CA SER A 162 21.16 1.05 -2.64
C SER A 162 21.19 1.88 -1.38
N ILE A 163 21.53 1.25 -0.27
CA ILE A 163 21.68 1.92 1.03
C ILE A 163 23.13 1.76 1.49
N TYR A 164 23.82 2.87 1.65
CA TYR A 164 25.23 2.89 2.04
C TYR A 164 25.40 2.55 3.52
N ALA A 165 26.64 2.23 3.88
CA ALA A 165 26.98 1.81 5.23
C ALA A 165 26.49 2.80 6.32
N ASP A 166 26.21 2.24 7.51
CA ASP A 166 25.83 2.99 8.73
C ASP A 166 24.48 3.72 8.67
N CYS A 167 23.71 3.59 7.58
CA CYS A 167 22.38 4.18 7.46
C CYS A 167 21.33 3.44 8.29
N GLN A 168 20.33 4.18 8.76
CA GLN A 168 19.20 3.64 9.52
C GLN A 168 17.88 4.01 8.85
N ILE A 169 17.07 3.02 8.56
CA ILE A 169 15.71 3.14 8.00
C ILE A 169 14.74 2.69 9.08
N GLY A 170 13.72 3.50 9.33
CA GLY A 170 12.69 3.20 10.35
C GLY A 170 11.71 2.11 9.94
N ASN A 171 10.65 1.95 10.74
CA ASN A 171 9.56 1.01 10.46
C ASN A 171 8.58 1.57 9.43
N ASN A 172 7.89 0.68 8.70
CA ASN A 172 6.81 1.02 7.76
C ASN A 172 7.25 2.00 6.65
N VAL A 173 8.52 1.95 6.25
CA VAL A 173 9.08 2.79 5.18
C VAL A 173 8.96 2.06 3.85
N THR A 174 8.62 2.80 2.80
CA THR A 174 8.68 2.30 1.41
C THR A 174 9.70 3.11 0.63
N ILE A 175 10.68 2.42 0.05
CA ILE A 175 11.74 3.03 -0.78
C ILE A 175 11.60 2.51 -2.21
N HIS A 176 11.36 3.42 -3.15
CA HIS A 176 11.12 3.07 -4.54
C HIS A 176 12.41 2.76 -5.31
N SER A 177 12.23 2.02 -6.40
CA SER A 177 13.32 1.48 -7.23
C SER A 177 14.32 2.55 -7.67
N GLY A 178 15.61 2.19 -7.61
CA GLY A 178 16.72 3.06 -8.02
C GLY A 178 17.09 4.16 -7.03
N THR A 179 16.42 4.23 -5.88
CA THR A 179 16.79 5.20 -4.83
C THR A 179 18.13 4.83 -4.21
N VAL A 180 18.98 5.85 -3.99
CA VAL A 180 20.26 5.73 -3.27
C VAL A 180 20.18 6.54 -1.97
N ILE A 181 20.52 5.91 -0.86
CA ILE A 181 20.53 6.54 0.48
C ILE A 181 21.94 6.47 1.06
N GLY A 182 22.38 7.58 1.64
CA GLY A 182 23.68 7.69 2.32
C GLY A 182 24.84 7.93 1.38
N SER A 183 24.59 8.34 0.11
CA SER A 183 25.65 8.85 -0.76
C SER A 183 26.22 10.16 -0.22
N ASP A 184 27.50 10.40 -0.44
CA ASP A 184 28.18 11.63 0.00
C ASP A 184 27.44 12.88 -0.47
N GLY A 185 27.23 13.81 0.44
CA GLY A 185 26.62 15.11 0.15
C GLY A 185 27.62 16.07 -0.52
N PHE A 186 27.11 17.14 -1.09
CA PHE A 186 27.92 18.23 -1.62
C PHE A 186 28.42 19.07 -0.45
N GLY A 187 29.71 19.06 -0.17
CA GLY A 187 30.31 19.93 0.85
C GLY A 187 31.26 19.23 1.79
N TYR A 188 32.38 18.87 1.30
CA TYR A 188 33.60 18.67 2.13
C TYR A 188 34.30 20.00 2.33
#